data_ac9bed024b52902512aa425f60f97ca7
#
_entry.id   ac9bed024b52902512aa425f60f97ca7
#
_cell.length_a   1.000
_cell.length_b   1.000
_cell.length_c   1.000
_cell.angle_alpha   90.00
_cell.angle_beta   90.00
_cell.angle_gamma   90.00
#
_symmetry.space_group_name_H-M   'P 1'
#
loop_
_entity.id
_entity.type
_entity.pdbx_description
1 polymer ?
#
loop_
_entity_poly.entity_id
_entity_poly.type
_entity_poly.pdbx_seq_one_letter_code
_entity_poly.pdbx_strand_id
1 'polypeptide(L)'
;MLDIQARVFSRIKNTFPKNLKTKYPNISFTTSDRVADNPQFPTVYIHEMSSQELGRDLSGTTINAIRSTFQIEVYDNNSMDNVQTVMSSVIAIMKKMRYEVTSMPEFKNSTETYRSVARFRRVIGSGETL
;
A
#
# COMPACT_ATOMS: atom_id res chain seq x y z
N MET A 1 16.89 11.78 -3.87
CA MET A 1 16.20 10.49 -3.94
C MET A 1 14.71 10.70 -3.71
N LEU A 2 13.87 10.06 -4.50
CA LEU A 2 12.43 10.16 -4.32
C LEU A 2 11.99 9.41 -3.07
N ASP A 3 11.19 10.06 -2.24
CA ASP A 3 10.53 9.37 -1.13
C ASP A 3 9.29 8.67 -1.67
N ILE A 4 9.49 7.45 -2.15
CA ILE A 4 8.45 6.66 -2.80
C ILE A 4 7.35 6.30 -1.80
N GLN A 5 7.73 5.94 -0.58
CA GLN A 5 6.74 5.57 0.45
C GLN A 5 5.79 6.73 0.76
N ALA A 6 6.33 7.92 0.95
CA ALA A 6 5.50 9.09 1.25
C ALA A 6 4.56 9.43 0.09
N ARG A 7 5.03 9.31 -1.15
CA ARG A 7 4.22 9.57 -2.33
C ARG A 7 3.11 8.55 -2.52
N VAL A 8 3.41 7.28 -2.36
CA VAL A 8 2.41 6.22 -2.45
C VAL A 8 1.39 6.36 -1.33
N PHE A 9 1.84 6.61 -0.11
CA PHE A 9 0.96 6.84 1.03
C PHE A 9 0.00 8.00 0.76
N SER A 10 0.51 9.14 0.34
CA SER A 10 -0.31 10.32 0.05
C SER A 10 -1.30 10.07 -1.08
N ARG A 11 -0.88 9.36 -2.13
CA ARG A 11 -1.75 9.05 -3.25
C ARG A 11 -2.92 8.15 -2.80
N ILE A 12 -2.63 7.11 -2.04
CA ILE A 12 -3.68 6.21 -1.53
C ILE A 12 -4.64 6.98 -0.64
N LYS A 13 -4.12 7.76 0.31
CA LYS A 13 -4.95 8.51 1.25
C LYS A 13 -5.83 9.55 0.54
N ASN A 14 -5.26 10.27 -0.43
CA ASN A 14 -5.95 11.39 -1.07
C ASN A 14 -6.91 10.95 -2.17
N THR A 15 -6.67 9.81 -2.82
CA THR A 15 -7.51 9.31 -3.91
C THR A 15 -8.46 8.20 -3.49
N PHE A 16 -8.46 7.80 -2.24
CA PHE A 16 -9.38 6.79 -1.73
C PHE A 16 -10.83 7.28 -1.95
N PRO A 17 -11.75 6.39 -2.39
CA PRO A 17 -13.11 6.80 -2.73
C PRO A 17 -13.82 7.51 -1.57
N LYS A 18 -14.43 8.66 -1.87
CA LYS A 18 -15.11 9.47 -0.86
C LYS A 18 -16.32 8.77 -0.25
N ASN A 19 -17.03 7.98 -1.04
CA ASN A 19 -18.18 7.21 -0.54
C ASN A 19 -17.75 6.17 0.50
N LEU A 20 -16.56 5.59 0.36
CA LEU A 20 -16.02 4.65 1.34
C LEU A 20 -15.51 5.38 2.57
N LYS A 21 -14.94 6.58 2.43
CA LYS A 21 -14.57 7.40 3.59
C LYS A 21 -15.79 7.78 4.42
N THR A 22 -16.92 8.01 3.77
CA THR A 22 -18.19 8.28 4.46
C THR A 22 -18.74 7.04 5.13
N LYS A 23 -18.66 5.88 4.46
CA LYS A 23 -19.09 4.60 5.01
C LYS A 23 -18.24 4.15 6.20
N TYR A 24 -16.93 4.43 6.14
CA TYR A 24 -15.98 4.10 7.20
C TYR A 24 -15.36 5.39 7.77
N PRO A 25 -16.11 6.12 8.60
CA PRO A 25 -15.64 7.44 9.06
C PRO A 25 -14.37 7.39 9.90
N ASN A 26 -14.05 6.24 10.47
CA ASN A 26 -12.86 6.05 11.29
C ASN A 26 -11.70 5.40 10.52
N ILE A 27 -11.81 5.26 9.19
CA ILE A 27 -10.74 4.66 8.41
C ILE A 27 -9.42 5.41 8.63
N SER A 28 -8.35 4.66 8.86
CA SER A 28 -7.04 5.20 9.18
C SER A 28 -6.00 4.64 8.21
N PHE A 29 -5.09 5.50 7.78
CA PHE A 29 -3.96 5.12 6.93
C PHE A 29 -2.68 5.33 7.72
N THR A 30 -1.79 4.34 7.72
CA THR A 30 -0.57 4.40 8.49
C THR A 30 0.59 3.72 7.78
N THR A 31 1.82 4.14 8.09
CA THR A 31 3.04 3.46 7.68
C THR A 31 3.70 2.74 8.84
N SER A 32 3.12 2.82 10.04
CA SER A 32 3.64 2.20 11.26
C SER A 32 2.89 0.90 11.58
N ASP A 33 3.63 -0.15 11.87
CA ASP A 33 3.09 -1.44 12.31
C ASP A 33 2.74 -1.48 13.80
N ARG A 34 3.01 -0.38 14.51
CA ARG A 34 2.69 -0.30 15.93
C ARG A 34 1.20 -0.24 16.16
N VAL A 35 0.72 -1.04 17.10
CA VAL A 35 -0.68 -0.97 17.53
C VAL A 35 -0.86 0.30 18.35
N ALA A 36 -1.77 1.15 17.90
CA ALA A 36 -2.13 2.35 18.67
C ALA A 36 -2.93 1.96 19.92
N ASP A 37 -2.89 2.80 20.96
CA ASP A 37 -3.68 2.57 22.18
C ASP A 37 -5.18 2.52 21.85
N ASN A 38 -5.63 3.33 20.89
CA ASN A 38 -6.99 3.33 20.38
C ASN A 38 -6.97 3.13 18.86
N PRO A 39 -6.82 1.89 18.38
CA PRO A 39 -6.75 1.64 16.93
C PRO A 39 -8.08 2.01 16.27
N GLN A 40 -7.99 2.73 15.16
CA GLN A 40 -9.14 3.08 14.34
C GLN A 40 -9.34 2.00 13.26
N PHE A 41 -10.56 1.56 13.07
CA PHE A 41 -10.87 0.54 12.07
C PHE A 41 -11.86 1.08 11.04
N PRO A 42 -11.71 0.71 9.75
CA PRO A 42 -10.62 -0.08 9.18
C PRO A 42 -9.27 0.66 9.22
N THR A 43 -8.18 -0.08 9.34
CA THR A 43 -6.83 0.47 9.27
C THR A 43 -6.14 -0.05 8.01
N VAL A 44 -5.55 0.87 7.23
CA VAL A 44 -4.74 0.54 6.06
C VAL A 44 -3.28 0.79 6.41
N TYR A 45 -2.51 -0.27 6.49
CA TYR A 45 -1.07 -0.22 6.75
C TYR A 45 -0.32 -0.34 5.44
N ILE A 46 0.46 0.68 5.09
CA ILE A 46 1.21 0.76 3.84
C ILE A 46 2.69 0.68 4.18
N HIS A 47 3.31 -0.42 3.79
CA HIS A 47 4.71 -0.70 4.11
C HIS A 47 5.53 -0.84 2.83
N GLU A 48 6.55 0.00 2.70
CA GLU A 48 7.54 -0.16 1.63
C GLU A 48 8.54 -1.21 2.04
N MET A 49 8.67 -2.25 1.20
CA MET A 49 9.71 -3.24 1.33
C MET A 49 11.00 -2.71 0.72
N SER A 50 12.13 -3.37 0.94
CA SER A 50 13.41 -2.90 0.41
C SER A 50 13.36 -2.72 -1.10
N SER A 51 13.80 -1.55 -1.57
CA SER A 51 13.91 -1.24 -2.99
C SER A 51 15.21 -1.81 -3.57
N GLN A 52 15.19 -2.14 -4.86
CA GLN A 52 16.36 -2.63 -5.57
C GLN A 52 16.71 -1.71 -6.73
N GLU A 53 17.98 -1.41 -6.89
CA GLU A 53 18.49 -0.69 -8.04
C GLU A 53 18.57 -1.65 -9.23
N LEU A 54 18.09 -1.18 -10.39
CA LEU A 54 18.11 -1.95 -11.62
C LEU A 54 18.80 -1.16 -12.72
N GLY A 55 19.74 -1.79 -13.41
CA GLY A 55 20.40 -1.19 -14.57
C GLY A 55 21.20 0.04 -14.22
N ARG A 56 22.48 -0.14 -14.00
CA ARG A 56 23.44 0.97 -13.85
C ARG A 56 24.12 1.24 -15.17
N ASP A 57 24.61 2.47 -15.37
CA ASP A 57 25.45 2.78 -16.49
C ASP A 57 26.82 2.07 -16.36
N LEU A 58 27.67 2.21 -17.40
CA LEU A 58 28.96 1.54 -17.43
C LEU A 58 29.90 2.03 -16.34
N SER A 59 29.72 3.28 -15.87
CA SER A 59 30.52 3.83 -14.78
C SER A 59 30.00 3.41 -13.41
N GLY A 60 28.80 2.86 -13.32
CA GLY A 60 28.16 2.48 -12.07
C GLY A 60 27.67 3.66 -11.24
N THR A 61 27.63 4.87 -11.79
CA THR A 61 27.26 6.08 -11.07
C THR A 61 25.82 6.49 -11.25
N THR A 62 25.14 6.00 -12.31
CA THR A 62 23.76 6.33 -12.61
C THR A 62 22.84 5.14 -12.42
N ILE A 63 21.75 5.36 -11.71
CA ILE A 63 20.69 4.35 -11.52
C ILE A 63 19.65 4.56 -12.63
N ASN A 64 19.45 3.56 -13.49
CA ASN A 64 18.47 3.65 -14.58
C ASN A 64 17.04 3.36 -14.12
N ALA A 65 16.88 2.51 -13.11
CA ALA A 65 15.56 2.15 -12.61
C ALA A 65 15.65 1.67 -11.17
N ILE A 66 14.51 1.73 -10.49
CA ILE A 66 14.34 1.22 -9.13
C ILE A 66 13.14 0.26 -9.14
N ARG A 67 13.31 -0.91 -8.55
CA ARG A 67 12.18 -1.81 -8.27
C ARG A 67 11.59 -1.43 -6.92
N SER A 68 10.37 -0.91 -6.96
CA SER A 68 9.63 -0.55 -5.76
C SER A 68 8.66 -1.66 -5.40
N THR A 69 8.69 -2.10 -4.15
CA THR A 69 7.82 -3.17 -3.65
C THR A 69 7.12 -2.69 -2.39
N PHE A 70 5.79 -2.89 -2.34
CA PHE A 70 4.97 -2.55 -1.19
C PHE A 70 4.22 -3.77 -0.70
N GLN A 71 4.07 -3.86 0.61
CA GLN A 71 3.12 -4.76 1.24
C GLN A 71 2.06 -3.89 1.92
N ILE A 72 0.80 -4.11 1.55
CA ILE A 72 -0.31 -3.33 2.11
C ILE A 72 -1.23 -4.29 2.83
N GLU A 73 -1.57 -3.93 4.07
CA GLU A 73 -2.43 -4.73 4.93
C GLU A 73 -3.64 -3.90 5.34
N VAL A 74 -4.79 -4.53 5.35
CA VAL A 74 -6.04 -3.91 5.80
C VAL A 74 -6.56 -4.70 6.99
N TYR A 75 -6.86 -4.00 8.06
CA TYR A 75 -7.37 -4.57 9.30
C TYR A 75 -8.75 -4.02 9.61
N ASP A 76 -9.65 -4.87 10.09
CA ASP A 76 -10.94 -4.46 10.61
C ASP A 76 -11.37 -5.43 11.71
N ASN A 77 -12.10 -4.91 12.69
CA ASN A 77 -12.57 -5.73 13.82
C ASN A 77 -14.06 -6.10 13.70
N ASN A 78 -14.71 -5.71 12.63
CA ASN A 78 -16.15 -5.87 12.48
C ASN A 78 -16.53 -6.95 11.46
N SER A 79 -16.02 -6.88 10.23
CA SER A 79 -16.37 -7.86 9.21
C SER A 79 -15.29 -8.03 8.17
N MET A 80 -15.26 -9.22 7.54
CA MET A 80 -14.39 -9.51 6.42
C MET A 80 -14.78 -8.69 5.18
N ASP A 81 -16.07 -8.41 5.00
CA ASP A 81 -16.55 -7.61 3.86
C ASP A 81 -15.93 -6.21 3.86
N ASN A 82 -15.76 -5.60 5.03
CA ASN A 82 -15.12 -4.30 5.15
C ASN A 82 -13.67 -4.38 4.68
N VAL A 83 -12.94 -5.40 5.09
CA VAL A 83 -11.55 -5.62 4.70
C VAL A 83 -11.44 -5.82 3.19
N GLN A 84 -12.30 -6.64 2.61
CA GLN A 84 -12.32 -6.89 1.17
C GLN A 84 -12.63 -5.64 0.36
N THR A 85 -13.61 -4.86 0.80
CA THR A 85 -14.01 -3.63 0.13
C THR A 85 -12.87 -2.61 0.13
N VAL A 86 -12.24 -2.40 1.28
CA VAL A 86 -11.13 -1.46 1.40
C VAL A 86 -9.93 -1.93 0.58
N MET A 87 -9.56 -3.21 0.67
CA MET A 87 -8.42 -3.74 -0.08
C MET A 87 -8.65 -3.64 -1.59
N SER A 88 -9.86 -3.89 -2.08
CA SER A 88 -10.17 -3.76 -3.51
C SER A 88 -9.94 -2.34 -4.01
N SER A 89 -10.30 -1.34 -3.21
CA SER A 89 -10.07 0.07 -3.54
C SER A 89 -8.58 0.40 -3.54
N VAL A 90 -7.82 -0.13 -2.58
CA VAL A 90 -6.37 0.06 -2.53
C VAL A 90 -5.71 -0.56 -3.76
N ILE A 91 -6.11 -1.76 -4.16
CA ILE A 91 -5.58 -2.42 -5.35
C ILE A 91 -5.85 -1.57 -6.60
N ALA A 92 -7.05 -1.02 -6.74
CA ALA A 92 -7.38 -0.17 -7.88
C ALA A 92 -6.48 1.08 -7.94
N ILE A 93 -6.20 1.69 -6.79
CA ILE A 93 -5.31 2.85 -6.71
C ILE A 93 -3.88 2.47 -7.09
N MET A 94 -3.38 1.35 -6.57
CA MET A 94 -2.04 0.88 -6.89
C MET A 94 -1.90 0.56 -8.38
N LYS A 95 -2.90 -0.03 -9.00
CA LYS A 95 -2.90 -0.29 -10.46
C LYS A 95 -2.88 1.01 -11.27
N LYS A 96 -3.56 2.05 -10.82
CA LYS A 96 -3.50 3.36 -11.47
C LYS A 96 -2.09 3.97 -11.39
N MET A 97 -1.34 3.65 -10.35
CA MET A 97 0.07 4.03 -10.24
C MET A 97 1.01 3.03 -10.94
N ARG A 98 0.47 2.14 -11.78
CA ARG A 98 1.20 1.13 -12.56
C ARG A 98 1.90 0.07 -11.72
N TYR A 99 1.47 -0.14 -10.51
CA TYR A 99 1.93 -1.28 -9.71
C TYR A 99 1.20 -2.53 -10.15
N GLU A 100 1.93 -3.64 -10.27
CA GLU A 100 1.33 -4.95 -10.49
C GLU A 100 1.17 -5.67 -9.15
N VAL A 101 0.14 -6.50 -9.04
CA VAL A 101 -0.08 -7.32 -7.86
C VAL A 101 0.80 -8.56 -7.98
N THR A 102 1.78 -8.70 -7.08
CA THR A 102 2.67 -9.86 -7.07
C THR A 102 2.19 -10.97 -6.14
N SER A 103 1.35 -10.60 -5.17
CA SER A 103 0.68 -11.55 -4.29
C SER A 103 -0.74 -11.08 -4.10
N MET A 104 -1.70 -11.90 -4.51
CA MET A 104 -3.13 -11.61 -4.33
C MET A 104 -3.46 -11.54 -2.85
N PRO A 105 -4.53 -10.80 -2.47
CA PRO A 105 -4.88 -10.67 -1.06
C PRO A 105 -5.07 -12.02 -0.38
N GLU A 106 -4.34 -12.21 0.72
CA GLU A 106 -4.50 -13.33 1.61
C GLU A 106 -5.26 -12.88 2.85
N PHE A 107 -6.19 -13.71 3.32
CA PHE A 107 -6.96 -13.39 4.51
C PHE A 107 -6.38 -14.12 5.70
N LYS A 108 -5.88 -13.35 6.66
CA LYS A 108 -5.24 -13.88 7.87
C LYS A 108 -6.01 -13.37 9.08
N ASN A 109 -7.06 -14.10 9.44
CA ASN A 109 -7.90 -13.69 10.56
C ASN A 109 -7.29 -14.14 11.88
N SER A 110 -7.35 -13.26 12.88
CA SER A 110 -7.14 -13.62 14.27
C SER A 110 -8.49 -13.68 14.97
N THR A 111 -8.48 -14.02 16.28
CA THR A 111 -9.71 -14.14 17.07
C THR A 111 -10.52 -12.84 17.12
N GLU A 112 -9.86 -11.69 17.02
CA GLU A 112 -10.51 -10.38 17.21
C GLU A 112 -10.41 -9.46 15.99
N THR A 113 -9.67 -9.87 14.95
CA THR A 113 -9.37 -8.98 13.83
C THR A 113 -9.38 -9.73 12.52
N TYR A 114 -10.02 -9.13 11.52
CA TYR A 114 -9.95 -9.57 10.13
C TYR A 114 -8.80 -8.84 9.46
N ARG A 115 -8.03 -9.54 8.65
CA ARG A 115 -6.83 -9.00 8.02
C ARG A 115 -6.71 -9.48 6.58
N SER A 116 -6.39 -8.56 5.68
CA SER A 116 -6.03 -8.87 4.29
C SER A 116 -4.64 -8.32 3.99
N VAL A 117 -3.82 -9.09 3.30
CA VAL A 117 -2.45 -8.71 2.94
C VAL A 117 -2.27 -8.90 1.44
N ALA A 118 -1.73 -7.87 0.77
CA ALA A 118 -1.40 -7.94 -0.65
C ALA A 118 -0.02 -7.31 -0.89
N ARG A 119 0.67 -7.76 -1.93
CA ARG A 119 1.97 -7.23 -2.31
C ARG A 119 1.92 -6.67 -3.72
N PHE A 120 2.67 -5.58 -3.93
CA PHE A 120 2.70 -4.83 -5.17
C PHE A 120 4.13 -4.52 -5.56
N ARG A 121 4.38 -4.49 -6.87
CA ARG A 121 5.69 -4.19 -7.40
C ARG A 121 5.57 -3.30 -8.63
N ARG A 122 6.51 -2.37 -8.77
CA ARG A 122 6.65 -1.53 -9.95
C ARG A 122 8.13 -1.24 -10.19
N VAL A 123 8.54 -1.27 -11.46
CA VAL A 123 9.84 -0.74 -11.87
C VAL A 123 9.65 0.72 -12.27
N ILE A 124 10.37 1.61 -11.59
CA ILE A 124 10.31 3.06 -11.84
C ILE A 124 11.59 3.45 -12.56
N GLY A 125 11.45 3.90 -13.82
CA GLY A 125 12.57 4.36 -14.61
C GLY A 125 13.02 5.76 -14.24
N SER A 126 14.22 6.11 -14.65
CA SER A 126 14.76 7.45 -14.48
C SER A 126 13.83 8.48 -15.14
N GLY A 127 13.45 9.50 -14.40
CA GLY A 127 12.56 10.55 -14.91
C GLY A 127 11.07 10.22 -14.87
N GLU A 128 10.68 9.02 -14.46
CA GLU A 128 9.28 8.69 -14.30
C GLU A 128 8.71 9.28 -13.02
N THR A 129 7.40 9.57 -13.05
CA THR A 129 6.64 9.98 -11.86
C THR A 129 5.66 8.89 -11.47
N LEU A 130 5.24 8.90 -10.23
CA LEU A 130 4.21 7.98 -9.74
C LEU A 130 2.83 8.36 -10.23
#